data_179c58bc8e49607400f01c3cf47adb47
#
_entry.id   179c58bc8e49607400f01c3cf47adb47
#
_cell.length_a   1.000
_cell.length_b   1.000
_cell.length_c   1.000
_cell.angle_alpha   90.00
_cell.angle_beta   90.00
_cell.angle_gamma   90.00
#
_symmetry.space_group_name_H-M   'P 1'
#
loop_
_entity.id
_entity.type
_entity.pdbx_description
1 polymer ?
#
loop_
_entity_poly.entity_id
_entity_poly.type
_entity_poly.pdbx_seq_one_letter_code
_entity_poly.pdbx_strand_id
1 'polypeptide(L)'
;KMGIPVWKPYEEENPKMRKYGSFTIQCFQLPHNGTTNYGFYIKVDGQKLLYMTDMEYCPYSFRKQAVDHMLIECNYIADMVDRDIPNYEHKILGHCELETCKGIVETNKSDALQNVILCHTAKETCDKDRIIAEIKKIVPSANVSVAQGGMEWDLWKGDEPPF
;
A
#
# COMPACT_ATOMS: atom_id res chain seq x y z
N LYS A 1 5.63 -28.07 -10.91
CA LYS A 1 5.62 -26.96 -9.95
C LYS A 1 6.93 -26.21 -10.12
N MET A 2 6.90 -24.96 -10.57
CA MET A 2 8.05 -24.08 -10.52
C MET A 2 8.35 -23.83 -9.03
N GLY A 3 9.55 -24.22 -8.56
CA GLY A 3 9.97 -24.03 -7.17
C GLY A 3 10.33 -22.58 -6.87
N ILE A 4 9.35 -21.68 -6.98
CA ILE A 4 9.54 -20.27 -6.62
C ILE A 4 9.66 -20.19 -5.10
N PRO A 5 10.75 -19.65 -4.55
CA PRO A 5 10.88 -19.44 -3.12
C PRO A 5 9.77 -18.51 -2.61
N VAL A 6 9.09 -18.92 -1.55
CA VAL A 6 8.07 -18.09 -0.90
C VAL A 6 8.56 -17.72 0.49
N TRP A 7 8.63 -16.43 0.77
CA TRP A 7 8.90 -15.97 2.12
C TRP A 7 7.58 -15.77 2.87
N LYS A 8 7.49 -16.36 4.04
CA LYS A 8 6.33 -16.29 4.93
C LYS A 8 6.76 -15.70 6.28
N PRO A 9 6.69 -14.39 6.45
CA PRO A 9 7.12 -13.73 7.67
C PRO A 9 6.46 -14.28 8.94
N TYR A 10 5.20 -14.70 8.85
CA TYR A 10 4.44 -15.24 9.99
C TYR A 10 4.92 -16.62 10.50
N GLU A 11 5.77 -17.31 9.73
CA GLU A 11 6.41 -18.57 10.15
C GLU A 11 7.75 -18.32 10.89
N GLU A 12 8.18 -17.08 11.01
CA GLU A 12 9.44 -16.68 11.64
C GLU A 12 9.20 -15.98 12.98
N GLU A 13 10.00 -16.29 13.99
CA GLU A 13 9.89 -15.66 15.33
C GLU A 13 10.17 -14.15 15.28
N ASN A 14 11.02 -13.69 14.36
CA ASN A 14 11.43 -12.29 14.25
C ASN A 14 11.74 -11.89 12.78
N PRO A 15 10.74 -11.88 11.91
CA PRO A 15 10.97 -11.58 10.50
C PRO A 15 11.37 -10.11 10.33
N LYS A 16 12.58 -9.84 9.82
CA LYS A 16 13.03 -8.46 9.65
C LYS A 16 13.26 -8.10 8.18
N MET A 17 14.13 -8.85 7.52
CA MET A 17 14.59 -8.49 6.19
C MET A 17 15.04 -9.72 5.40
N ARG A 18 14.78 -9.70 4.09
CA ARG A 18 15.31 -10.68 3.12
C ARG A 18 15.94 -9.97 1.94
N LYS A 19 16.93 -10.64 1.32
CA LYS A 19 17.56 -10.22 0.08
C LYS A 19 17.37 -11.30 -0.99
N TYR A 20 16.93 -10.89 -2.18
CA TYR A 20 16.76 -11.73 -3.35
C TYR A 20 17.30 -10.98 -4.58
N GLY A 21 18.53 -11.34 -5.03
CA GLY A 21 19.20 -10.57 -6.08
C GLY A 21 19.36 -9.10 -5.69
N SER A 22 18.90 -8.18 -6.52
CA SER A 22 18.92 -6.74 -6.25
C SER A 22 17.83 -6.27 -5.25
N PHE A 23 16.84 -7.13 -4.95
CA PHE A 23 15.78 -6.79 -4.01
C PHE A 23 16.24 -6.88 -2.56
N THR A 24 15.94 -5.86 -1.79
CA THR A 24 15.97 -5.87 -0.32
C THR A 24 14.56 -5.62 0.18
N ILE A 25 14.00 -6.59 0.91
CA ILE A 25 12.61 -6.56 1.38
C ILE A 25 12.60 -6.58 2.89
N GLN A 26 12.01 -5.58 3.50
CA GLN A 26 11.76 -5.50 4.95
C GLN A 26 10.27 -5.62 5.19
N CYS A 27 9.84 -6.57 6.00
CA CYS A 27 8.44 -6.67 6.44
C CYS A 27 8.21 -5.92 7.76
N PHE A 28 6.97 -5.51 7.97
CA PHE A 28 6.49 -4.90 9.22
C PHE A 28 5.03 -5.29 9.43
N GLN A 29 4.65 -5.48 10.68
CA GLN A 29 3.30 -5.95 11.01
C GLN A 29 2.27 -4.82 10.84
N LEU A 30 1.11 -5.17 10.29
CA LEU A 30 -0.04 -4.28 10.11
C LEU A 30 -1.26 -4.85 10.86
N PRO A 31 -2.07 -4.03 11.52
CA PRO A 31 -3.32 -4.47 12.13
C PRO A 31 -4.36 -4.80 11.05
N HIS A 32 -5.05 -5.93 11.23
CA HIS A 32 -6.11 -6.42 10.36
C HIS A 32 -7.11 -7.26 11.17
N ASN A 33 -7.97 -6.61 11.95
CA ASN A 33 -9.01 -7.25 12.77
C ASN A 33 -8.53 -8.52 13.52
N GLY A 34 -7.39 -8.42 14.20
CA GLY A 34 -6.78 -9.53 14.96
C GLY A 34 -6.08 -10.61 14.13
N THR A 35 -6.12 -10.51 12.80
CA THR A 35 -5.39 -11.40 11.89
C THR A 35 -3.96 -10.92 11.69
N THR A 36 -2.99 -11.84 11.66
CA THR A 36 -1.60 -11.50 11.37
C THR A 36 -1.46 -11.05 9.92
N ASN A 37 -1.00 -9.82 9.72
CA ASN A 37 -0.76 -9.23 8.41
C ASN A 37 0.55 -8.44 8.37
N TYR A 38 1.15 -8.32 7.18
CA TYR A 38 2.42 -7.63 6.98
C TYR A 38 2.37 -6.69 5.77
N GLY A 39 2.89 -5.49 5.97
CA GLY A 39 3.34 -4.62 4.90
C GLY A 39 4.81 -4.88 4.57
N PHE A 40 5.25 -4.35 3.43
CA PHE A 40 6.60 -4.53 2.92
C PHE A 40 7.20 -3.21 2.45
N TYR A 41 8.42 -2.92 2.92
CA TYR A 41 9.27 -1.90 2.36
C TYR A 41 10.30 -2.57 1.46
N ILE A 42 10.26 -2.26 0.17
CA ILE A 42 11.02 -2.94 -0.87
C ILE A 42 11.97 -1.93 -1.51
N LYS A 43 13.25 -2.32 -1.61
CA LYS A 43 14.26 -1.59 -2.37
C LYS A 43 14.75 -2.45 -3.52
N VAL A 44 14.81 -1.88 -4.71
CA VAL A 44 15.37 -2.51 -5.90
C VAL A 44 15.91 -1.42 -6.85
N ASP A 45 17.15 -1.55 -7.29
CA ASP A 45 17.78 -0.68 -8.30
C ASP A 45 17.56 0.82 -8.05
N GLY A 46 17.74 1.23 -6.80
CA GLY A 46 17.57 2.62 -6.35
C GLY A 46 16.13 3.06 -6.09
N GLN A 47 15.14 2.27 -6.48
CA GLN A 47 13.73 2.54 -6.20
C GLN A 47 13.29 1.99 -4.84
N LYS A 48 12.32 2.65 -4.23
CA LYS A 48 11.79 2.32 -2.90
C LYS A 48 10.27 2.28 -2.97
N LEU A 49 9.71 1.11 -2.77
CA LEU A 49 8.27 0.86 -2.75
C LEU A 49 7.80 0.55 -1.33
N LEU A 50 6.73 1.18 -0.91
CA LEU A 50 5.97 0.83 0.28
C LEU A 50 4.69 0.12 -0.15
N TYR A 51 4.55 -1.15 0.23
CA TYR A 51 3.40 -2.00 -0.08
C TYR A 51 2.62 -2.31 1.18
N MET A 52 1.35 -1.92 1.22
CA MET A 52 0.46 -2.10 2.37
C MET A 52 -0.96 -2.39 1.89
N THR A 53 -1.49 -3.54 2.25
CA THR A 53 -2.87 -3.95 1.94
C THR A 53 -3.43 -4.82 3.06
N ASP A 54 -4.74 -5.02 3.09
CA ASP A 54 -5.44 -5.74 4.14
C ASP A 54 -5.10 -5.18 5.53
N MET A 55 -5.29 -3.89 5.70
CA MET A 55 -4.91 -3.20 6.93
C MET A 55 -5.98 -2.21 7.41
N GLU A 56 -6.12 -2.12 8.70
CA GLU A 56 -6.91 -1.07 9.35
C GLU A 56 -6.20 0.29 9.27
N TYR A 57 -4.92 0.32 9.67
CA TYR A 57 -4.04 1.50 9.60
C TYR A 57 -2.57 1.09 9.60
N CYS A 58 -1.67 2.06 9.36
CA CYS A 58 -0.23 1.86 9.48
C CYS A 58 0.31 2.58 10.72
N PRO A 59 0.85 1.87 11.73
CA PRO A 59 1.40 2.49 12.94
C PRO A 59 2.83 3.04 12.77
N TYR A 60 3.41 2.95 11.56
CA TYR A 60 4.79 3.34 11.28
C TYR A 60 4.87 4.56 10.36
N SER A 61 5.99 5.29 10.47
CA SER A 61 6.34 6.35 9.52
C SER A 61 7.58 5.98 8.72
N PHE A 62 7.48 6.08 7.40
CA PHE A 62 8.55 5.85 6.43
C PHE A 62 9.03 7.17 5.78
N ARG A 63 8.69 8.33 6.37
CA ARG A 63 9.06 9.63 5.83
C ARG A 63 10.58 9.80 5.65
N LYS A 64 11.37 9.31 6.61
CA LYS A 64 12.85 9.36 6.53
C LYS A 64 13.43 8.48 5.43
N GLN A 65 12.70 7.46 4.99
CA GLN A 65 13.09 6.57 3.91
C GLN A 65 12.92 7.24 2.54
N ALA A 66 12.13 8.32 2.46
CA ALA A 66 11.83 9.03 1.23
C ALA A 66 11.44 8.05 0.11
N VAL A 67 10.29 7.36 0.30
CA VAL A 67 9.80 6.35 -0.64
C VAL A 67 9.44 6.98 -1.99
N ASP A 68 9.69 6.25 -3.06
CA ASP A 68 9.40 6.67 -4.42
C ASP A 68 7.99 6.28 -4.85
N HIS A 69 7.49 5.17 -4.33
CA HIS A 69 6.19 4.60 -4.69
C HIS A 69 5.46 4.07 -3.46
N MET A 70 4.13 4.22 -3.45
CA MET A 70 3.23 3.62 -2.48
C MET A 70 2.18 2.78 -3.22
N LEU A 71 2.08 1.49 -2.88
CA LEU A 71 0.94 0.66 -3.19
C LEU A 71 0.19 0.44 -1.87
N ILE A 72 -0.95 1.11 -1.72
CA ILE A 72 -1.63 1.24 -0.43
C ILE A 72 -3.13 0.98 -0.57
N GLU A 73 -3.69 0.29 0.41
CA GLU A 73 -5.13 0.08 0.48
C GLU A 73 -5.89 1.39 0.70
N CYS A 74 -6.98 1.54 -0.06
CA CYS A 74 -8.06 2.48 0.20
C CYS A 74 -9.39 1.76 -0.07
N ASN A 75 -9.89 1.02 0.93
CA ASN A 75 -10.96 0.06 0.73
C ASN A 75 -12.33 0.71 0.59
N TYR A 76 -12.64 1.67 1.47
CA TYR A 76 -13.98 2.26 1.52
C TYR A 76 -13.94 3.75 1.87
N ILE A 77 -15.06 4.41 1.64
CA ILE A 77 -15.36 5.78 2.05
C ILE A 77 -16.49 5.71 3.09
N ALA A 78 -16.28 6.28 4.27
CA ALA A 78 -17.17 6.08 5.41
C ALA A 78 -18.63 6.46 5.15
N ASP A 79 -18.87 7.52 4.37
CA ASP A 79 -20.23 7.99 4.01
C ASP A 79 -20.94 7.11 2.97
N MET A 80 -20.24 6.18 2.36
CA MET A 80 -20.78 5.20 1.39
C MET A 80 -21.07 3.84 2.03
N VAL A 81 -20.75 3.63 3.31
CA VAL A 81 -20.94 2.35 3.99
C VAL A 81 -22.28 2.32 4.69
N ASP A 82 -23.14 1.40 4.30
CA ASP A 82 -24.37 1.08 5.02
C ASP A 82 -24.00 0.29 6.29
N ARG A 83 -24.54 0.72 7.44
CA ARG A 83 -24.30 0.08 8.74
C ARG A 83 -25.02 -1.25 8.90
N ASP A 84 -26.03 -1.50 8.09
CA ASP A 84 -26.85 -2.70 8.15
C ASP A 84 -26.32 -3.85 7.26
N ILE A 85 -25.15 -3.67 6.61
CA ILE A 85 -24.54 -4.73 5.79
C ILE A 85 -23.99 -5.87 6.66
N PRO A 86 -24.08 -7.11 6.19
CA PRO A 86 -23.36 -8.23 6.80
C PRO A 86 -21.84 -7.91 6.84
N ASN A 87 -21.20 -8.27 7.94
CA ASN A 87 -19.76 -8.04 8.15
C ASN A 87 -19.32 -6.55 8.25
N TYR A 88 -20.23 -5.65 8.63
CA TYR A 88 -19.90 -4.22 8.86
C TYR A 88 -18.67 -4.05 9.77
N GLU A 89 -18.65 -4.74 10.93
CA GLU A 89 -17.53 -4.66 11.87
C GLU A 89 -16.20 -5.10 11.24
N HIS A 90 -16.20 -6.22 10.50
CA HIS A 90 -15.00 -6.68 9.80
C HIS A 90 -14.49 -5.67 8.77
N LYS A 91 -15.41 -5.02 8.04
CA LYS A 91 -15.07 -3.98 7.08
C LYS A 91 -14.39 -2.79 7.74
N ILE A 92 -14.94 -2.32 8.84
CA ILE A 92 -14.43 -1.14 9.56
C ILE A 92 -13.13 -1.43 10.32
N LEU A 93 -13.02 -2.61 10.95
CA LEU A 93 -11.88 -3.01 11.76
C LEU A 93 -10.77 -3.74 10.99
N GLY A 94 -11.06 -4.16 9.76
CA GLY A 94 -10.11 -4.93 8.95
C GLY A 94 -9.49 -4.15 7.79
N HIS A 95 -10.11 -3.03 7.36
CA HIS A 95 -9.74 -2.37 6.13
C HIS A 95 -9.54 -0.86 6.26
N CYS A 96 -8.71 -0.30 5.38
CA CYS A 96 -8.32 1.09 5.39
C CYS A 96 -9.40 2.00 4.78
N GLU A 97 -9.93 2.89 5.60
CA GLU A 97 -10.84 3.96 5.21
C GLU A 97 -10.10 5.12 4.51
N LEU A 98 -10.79 5.90 3.67
CA LEU A 98 -10.20 7.01 2.92
C LEU A 98 -9.45 8.01 3.80
N GLU A 99 -10.00 8.47 4.93
CA GLU A 99 -9.33 9.45 5.79
C GLU A 99 -8.08 8.84 6.46
N THR A 100 -8.12 7.56 6.80
CA THR A 100 -6.94 6.81 7.28
C THR A 100 -5.89 6.71 6.18
N CYS A 101 -6.27 6.35 4.96
CA CYS A 101 -5.38 6.33 3.79
C CYS A 101 -4.73 7.70 3.54
N LYS A 102 -5.51 8.79 3.59
CA LYS A 102 -5.02 10.17 3.51
C LYS A 102 -3.97 10.46 4.58
N GLY A 103 -4.23 10.10 5.82
CA GLY A 103 -3.29 10.27 6.93
C GLY A 103 -1.98 9.52 6.73
N ILE A 104 -2.04 8.31 6.20
CA ILE A 104 -0.84 7.51 5.88
C ILE A 104 -0.04 8.17 4.76
N VAL A 105 -0.67 8.61 3.68
CA VAL A 105 0.01 9.30 2.57
C VAL A 105 0.64 10.61 3.05
N GLU A 106 -0.10 11.44 3.80
CA GLU A 106 0.41 12.70 4.37
C GLU A 106 1.64 12.48 5.28
N THR A 107 1.60 11.46 6.12
CA THR A 107 2.69 11.11 7.04
C THR A 107 3.96 10.68 6.30
N ASN A 108 3.81 10.01 5.16
CA ASN A 108 4.91 9.35 4.46
C ASN A 108 5.33 10.06 3.15
N LYS A 109 4.63 11.12 2.73
CA LYS A 109 5.00 11.89 1.53
C LYS A 109 6.35 12.55 1.68
N SER A 110 7.07 12.66 0.58
CA SER A 110 8.32 13.38 0.43
C SER A 110 8.45 13.86 -1.02
N ASP A 111 9.45 14.69 -1.31
CA ASP A 111 9.74 15.15 -2.68
C ASP A 111 10.17 14.00 -3.62
N ALA A 112 10.54 12.85 -3.06
CA ALA A 112 10.88 11.66 -3.84
C ALA A 112 9.64 10.92 -4.36
N LEU A 113 8.45 11.14 -3.77
CA LEU A 113 7.25 10.37 -4.08
C LEU A 113 6.74 10.65 -5.50
N GLN A 114 6.67 9.62 -6.32
CA GLN A 114 6.27 9.68 -7.73
C GLN A 114 4.91 9.08 -7.98
N ASN A 115 4.63 7.94 -7.35
CA ASN A 115 3.39 7.20 -7.57
C ASN A 115 2.72 6.81 -6.27
N VAL A 116 1.39 7.03 -6.19
CA VAL A 116 0.50 6.43 -5.19
C VAL A 116 -0.52 5.59 -5.94
N ILE A 117 -0.44 4.29 -5.73
CA ILE A 117 -1.32 3.31 -6.35
C ILE A 117 -2.27 2.80 -5.28
N LEU A 118 -3.54 3.17 -5.38
CA LEU A 118 -4.58 2.76 -4.46
C LEU A 118 -5.07 1.36 -4.83
N CYS A 119 -5.09 0.45 -3.89
CA CYS A 119 -5.49 -0.93 -4.14
C CYS A 119 -6.55 -1.42 -3.15
N HIS A 120 -7.00 -2.65 -3.32
CA HIS A 120 -7.98 -3.33 -2.46
C HIS A 120 -9.27 -2.52 -2.24
N THR A 121 -9.71 -1.81 -3.29
CA THR A 121 -10.91 -0.96 -3.26
C THR A 121 -12.18 -1.83 -3.31
N ALA A 122 -13.13 -1.58 -2.41
CA ALA A 122 -14.43 -2.25 -2.44
C ALA A 122 -15.32 -1.66 -3.55
N LYS A 123 -16.00 -2.53 -4.31
CA LYS A 123 -16.77 -2.13 -5.48
C LYS A 123 -17.94 -1.18 -5.15
N GLU A 124 -18.62 -1.42 -4.03
CA GLU A 124 -19.88 -0.75 -3.69
C GLU A 124 -19.71 0.43 -2.73
N THR A 125 -18.62 0.48 -2.00
CA THR A 125 -18.37 1.45 -0.94
C THR A 125 -17.12 2.30 -1.16
N CYS A 126 -16.61 2.31 -2.41
CA CYS A 126 -15.45 3.11 -2.78
C CYS A 126 -15.66 3.73 -4.17
N ASP A 127 -15.75 5.05 -4.20
CA ASP A 127 -15.73 5.84 -5.44
C ASP A 127 -14.28 6.12 -5.85
N LYS A 128 -13.86 5.51 -6.96
CA LYS A 128 -12.48 5.57 -7.46
C LYS A 128 -12.05 6.98 -7.84
N ASP A 129 -12.91 7.75 -8.44
CA ASP A 129 -12.59 9.12 -8.86
C ASP A 129 -12.45 10.03 -7.64
N ARG A 130 -13.31 9.85 -6.65
CA ARG A 130 -13.25 10.57 -5.38
C ARG A 130 -11.97 10.27 -4.61
N ILE A 131 -11.59 9.01 -4.45
CA ILE A 131 -10.35 8.67 -3.71
C ILE A 131 -9.10 9.18 -4.42
N ILE A 132 -9.05 9.12 -5.77
CA ILE A 132 -7.95 9.70 -6.55
C ILE A 132 -7.88 11.21 -6.31
N ALA A 133 -9.00 11.92 -6.40
CA ALA A 133 -9.05 13.36 -6.22
C ALA A 133 -8.60 13.79 -4.82
N GLU A 134 -9.04 13.08 -3.78
CA GLU A 134 -8.67 13.37 -2.40
C GLU A 134 -7.17 13.12 -2.13
N ILE A 135 -6.61 12.02 -2.59
CA ILE A 135 -5.17 11.75 -2.45
C ILE A 135 -4.34 12.75 -3.28
N LYS A 136 -4.80 13.14 -4.47
CA LYS A 136 -4.11 14.11 -5.32
C LYS A 136 -3.98 15.50 -4.68
N LYS A 137 -4.91 15.90 -3.81
CA LYS A 137 -4.80 17.14 -3.02
C LYS A 137 -3.60 17.12 -2.07
N ILE A 138 -3.24 15.93 -1.56
CA ILE A 138 -2.12 15.74 -0.61
C ILE A 138 -0.78 15.69 -1.34
N VAL A 139 -0.75 15.04 -2.50
CA VAL A 139 0.45 14.78 -3.31
C VAL A 139 0.27 15.26 -4.76
N PRO A 140 0.14 16.57 -5.00
CA PRO A 140 -0.21 17.11 -6.32
C PRO A 140 0.83 16.80 -7.40
N SER A 141 2.10 16.58 -7.05
CA SER A 141 3.17 16.22 -7.98
C SER A 141 3.25 14.72 -8.30
N ALA A 142 2.74 13.85 -7.43
CA ALA A 142 2.77 12.41 -7.66
C ALA A 142 1.66 11.95 -8.61
N ASN A 143 1.88 10.86 -9.35
CA ASN A 143 0.82 10.17 -10.07
C ASN A 143 -0.04 9.40 -9.06
N VAL A 144 -1.37 9.56 -9.15
CA VAL A 144 -2.32 8.84 -8.31
C VAL A 144 -3.22 8.00 -9.21
N SER A 145 -3.32 6.71 -8.93
CA SER A 145 -4.12 5.77 -9.69
C SER A 145 -4.76 4.70 -8.81
N VAL A 146 -5.76 4.00 -9.33
CA VAL A 146 -6.37 2.83 -8.67
C VAL A 146 -5.98 1.56 -9.41
N ALA A 147 -5.47 0.59 -8.68
CA ALA A 147 -5.09 -0.72 -9.23
C ALA A 147 -6.30 -1.46 -9.81
N GLN A 148 -6.11 -2.06 -10.98
CA GLN A 148 -7.10 -2.92 -11.64
C GLN A 148 -6.38 -4.18 -12.15
N GLY A 149 -7.12 -5.28 -12.29
CA GLY A 149 -6.55 -6.51 -12.83
C GLY A 149 -5.94 -6.30 -14.22
N GLY A 150 -4.69 -6.75 -14.40
CA GLY A 150 -3.95 -6.61 -15.66
C GLY A 150 -3.27 -5.26 -15.88
N MET A 151 -3.33 -4.33 -14.95
CA MET A 151 -2.55 -3.08 -15.03
C MET A 151 -1.09 -3.32 -14.70
N GLU A 152 -0.22 -2.61 -15.40
CA GLU A 152 1.22 -2.58 -15.19
C GLU A 152 1.66 -1.14 -14.93
N TRP A 153 2.61 -0.95 -14.03
CA TRP A 153 3.27 0.33 -13.76
C TRP A 153 4.77 0.17 -13.91
N ASP A 154 5.36 1.02 -14.72
CA ASP A 154 6.79 1.16 -14.73
C ASP A 154 7.21 2.02 -13.52
N LEU A 155 7.98 1.43 -12.63
CA LEU A 155 8.52 2.09 -11.43
C LEU A 155 9.94 2.64 -11.66
N TRP A 156 10.48 2.52 -12.87
CA TRP A 156 11.81 2.97 -13.21
C TRP A 156 11.91 4.50 -13.36
N LYS A 157 12.98 5.08 -12.87
CA LYS A 157 13.25 6.54 -12.94
C LYS A 157 14.15 6.98 -14.09
N GLY A 158 14.81 6.08 -14.79
CA GLY A 158 15.79 6.40 -15.83
C GLY A 158 15.12 6.71 -17.16
N ASP A 159 15.80 7.51 -18.00
CA ASP A 159 15.43 7.73 -19.39
C ASP A 159 15.71 6.48 -20.25
N GLU A 160 16.46 5.52 -19.70
CA GLU A 160 16.77 4.23 -20.33
C GLU A 160 16.47 3.08 -19.36
N PRO A 161 15.94 1.94 -19.84
CA PRO A 161 15.78 0.74 -19.03
C PRO A 161 17.14 0.22 -18.57
N PRO A 162 17.21 -0.50 -17.42
CA PRO A 162 18.48 -0.95 -16.82
C PRO A 162 19.19 -2.06 -17.60
N PHE A 163 18.68 -2.47 -18.78
CA PHE A 163 19.22 -3.51 -19.67
C PHE A 163 18.78 -3.30 -21.13
#